data_222311ba748099ec5997813950c6da41
#
_entry.id   222311ba748099ec5997813950c6da41
#
_cell.length_a   1.000
_cell.length_b   1.000
_cell.length_c   1.000
_cell.angle_alpha   90.00
_cell.angle_beta   90.00
_cell.angle_gamma   90.00
#
_symmetry.space_group_name_H-M   'P 1'
#
loop_
_entity.id
_entity.type
_entity.pdbx_description
1 polymer ?
#
loop_
_entity_poly.entity_id
_entity_poly.type
_entity_poly.pdbx_seq_one_letter_code
_entity_poly.pdbx_strand_id
1 'polypeptide(L)'
;MLRSVELGPGSASDVVRALDFHTRRLGIPGPAALIGDWLDSDAVIAPSIDLRAGVPIPDDPQGFWFGYQGFPDRVSENPLPPAAGGETDNVLELDRTGSWWWTSLNGQECPDWVRASLSEHHSRTWSVTWQPPAQRPHVEAIAQCLEAIRCGEVYQACICTRFAGRFAGSAANYFADGVHFTRPRKAALLHGDWGSVVSFSPETFLHRRGSVVTSSPIKGTLPIDLDPQLLLDSAKDVAENIMIVDLVRNDLGRVALTGTVAVTELLDVHPAPGVWHLVSTVQATVPPSVSNSALIDATFPPASVTGTPKARARELLSEWEQNSRGLYCGAVGVVSPTSGLDLNVAIRTVEIAPDGAAFLGVGGGITTDSDPDGEWQECLDKAAAILGIQPA
;
A
#
# COMPACT_ATOMS: atom_id res chain seq x y z
N MET A 1 -4.36 12.05 28.63
CA MET A 1 -4.04 10.74 29.26
C MET A 1 -4.63 9.67 28.38
N LEU A 2 -3.82 8.72 27.95
CA LEU A 2 -4.27 7.62 27.08
C LEU A 2 -5.47 6.89 27.69
N ARG A 3 -6.54 6.74 26.93
CA ARG A 3 -7.73 5.98 27.30
C ARG A 3 -8.02 4.96 26.22
N SER A 4 -8.20 3.69 26.60
CA SER A 4 -8.67 2.65 25.71
C SER A 4 -9.89 1.99 26.32
N VAL A 5 -10.96 1.86 25.55
CA VAL A 5 -12.27 1.32 26.01
C VAL A 5 -12.77 0.31 24.98
N GLU A 6 -13.07 -0.88 25.42
CA GLU A 6 -13.68 -1.92 24.58
C GLU A 6 -15.12 -1.54 24.20
N LEU A 7 -15.45 -1.73 22.92
CA LEU A 7 -16.76 -1.39 22.34
C LEU A 7 -17.55 -2.64 21.89
N GLY A 8 -16.88 -3.79 21.74
CA GLY A 8 -17.46 -5.04 21.27
C GLY A 8 -17.21 -5.35 19.80
N PRO A 9 -17.88 -6.37 19.24
CA PRO A 9 -17.64 -6.85 17.88
C PRO A 9 -18.26 -5.95 16.81
N GLY A 10 -17.78 -6.12 15.56
CA GLY A 10 -18.34 -5.44 14.38
C GLY A 10 -17.50 -5.71 13.13
N SER A 11 -18.11 -5.69 11.95
CA SER A 11 -17.44 -5.83 10.66
C SER A 11 -16.69 -4.56 10.31
N ALA A 12 -15.38 -4.64 10.01
CA ALA A 12 -14.58 -3.47 9.64
C ALA A 12 -15.12 -2.74 8.40
N SER A 13 -15.58 -3.48 7.39
CA SER A 13 -16.19 -2.90 6.19
C SER A 13 -17.48 -2.15 6.49
N ASP A 14 -18.34 -2.68 7.37
CA ASP A 14 -19.59 -2.02 7.74
C ASP A 14 -19.34 -0.79 8.61
N VAL A 15 -18.36 -0.85 9.52
CA VAL A 15 -17.92 0.31 10.31
C VAL A 15 -17.47 1.45 9.40
N VAL A 16 -16.67 1.18 8.36
CA VAL A 16 -16.25 2.21 7.39
C VAL A 16 -17.44 2.84 6.67
N ARG A 17 -18.41 2.04 6.21
CA ARG A 17 -19.62 2.55 5.56
C ARG A 17 -20.46 3.43 6.49
N ALA A 18 -20.64 2.98 7.74
CA ALA A 18 -21.40 3.74 8.74
C ALA A 18 -20.70 5.05 9.12
N LEU A 19 -19.39 5.04 9.29
CA LEU A 19 -18.60 6.26 9.55
C LEU A 19 -18.69 7.25 8.38
N ASP A 20 -18.57 6.79 7.11
CA ASP A 20 -18.77 7.67 5.93
C ASP A 20 -20.19 8.28 5.91
N PHE A 21 -21.21 7.51 6.28
CA PHE A 21 -22.59 8.01 6.39
C PHE A 21 -22.70 9.09 7.47
N HIS A 22 -22.20 8.83 8.68
CA HIS A 22 -22.30 9.77 9.79
C HIS A 22 -21.51 11.05 9.56
N THR A 23 -20.26 10.94 9.07
CA THR A 23 -19.42 12.12 8.82
C THR A 23 -20.03 13.05 7.77
N ARG A 24 -20.58 12.50 6.70
CA ARG A 24 -21.34 13.29 5.68
C ARG A 24 -22.56 13.98 6.29
N ARG A 25 -23.32 13.27 7.13
CA ARG A 25 -24.50 13.84 7.80
C ARG A 25 -24.13 14.97 8.77
N LEU A 26 -22.99 14.83 9.44
CA LEU A 26 -22.48 15.83 10.38
C LEU A 26 -21.74 16.99 9.69
N GLY A 27 -21.42 16.86 8.39
CA GLY A 27 -20.64 17.86 7.66
C GLY A 27 -19.19 17.97 8.15
N ILE A 28 -18.61 16.87 8.63
CA ILE A 28 -17.22 16.77 9.09
C ILE A 28 -16.38 15.96 8.11
N PRO A 29 -15.03 16.04 8.17
CA PRO A 29 -14.15 15.21 7.35
C PRO A 29 -14.48 13.73 7.45
N GLY A 30 -14.32 13.00 6.35
CA GLY A 30 -14.58 11.56 6.27
C GLY A 30 -13.61 10.72 7.11
N PRO A 31 -13.84 9.40 7.22
CA PRO A 31 -12.93 8.49 7.89
C PRO A 31 -11.67 8.21 7.06
N ALA A 32 -10.55 7.91 7.73
CA ALA A 32 -9.44 7.16 7.16
C ALA A 32 -9.44 5.76 7.75
N ALA A 33 -9.30 4.73 6.91
CA ALA A 33 -9.40 3.35 7.36
C ALA A 33 -8.26 2.50 6.82
N LEU A 34 -7.66 1.73 7.72
CA LEU A 34 -6.68 0.70 7.43
C LEU A 34 -7.27 -0.63 7.89
N ILE A 35 -7.41 -1.61 7.00
CA ILE A 35 -7.98 -2.93 7.29
C ILE A 35 -7.00 -4.02 6.88
N GLY A 36 -6.85 -5.03 7.73
CA GLY A 36 -5.86 -6.09 7.62
C GLY A 36 -4.78 -5.92 8.68
N ASP A 37 -3.56 -6.33 8.39
CA ASP A 37 -2.45 -6.39 9.32
C ASP A 37 -1.78 -5.00 9.52
N TRP A 38 -2.32 -4.19 10.45
CA TRP A 38 -1.82 -2.84 10.73
C TRP A 38 -1.54 -2.64 12.22
N LEU A 39 -0.30 -2.26 12.57
CA LEU A 39 0.10 -1.99 13.96
C LEU A 39 -0.28 -3.12 14.93
N ASP A 40 -0.16 -4.39 14.51
CA ASP A 40 -0.57 -5.59 15.26
C ASP A 40 -2.09 -5.74 15.47
N SER A 41 -2.93 -4.95 14.77
CA SER A 41 -4.40 -4.99 14.78
C SER A 41 -4.93 -5.44 13.42
N ASP A 42 -6.19 -5.95 13.40
CA ASP A 42 -6.89 -6.32 12.15
C ASP A 42 -7.52 -5.11 11.45
N ALA A 43 -7.68 -3.98 12.15
CA ALA A 43 -7.99 -2.68 11.55
C ALA A 43 -7.59 -1.53 12.47
N VAL A 44 -7.26 -0.38 11.87
CA VAL A 44 -7.06 0.90 12.54
C VAL A 44 -7.81 1.97 11.75
N ILE A 45 -8.79 2.63 12.36
CA ILE A 45 -9.67 3.58 11.68
C ILE A 45 -9.70 4.90 12.45
N ALA A 46 -9.38 6.01 11.77
CA ALA A 46 -9.71 7.36 12.24
C ALA A 46 -11.18 7.65 11.86
N PRO A 47 -12.12 7.79 12.81
CA PRO A 47 -13.53 7.97 12.47
C PRO A 47 -13.84 9.26 11.70
N SER A 48 -13.02 10.29 11.91
CA SER A 48 -13.04 11.55 11.17
C SER A 48 -11.64 12.15 11.23
N ILE A 49 -11.09 12.52 10.09
CA ILE A 49 -9.75 13.11 10.01
C ILE A 49 -9.64 14.05 8.80
N ASP A 50 -9.06 15.24 9.00
CA ASP A 50 -8.77 16.20 7.94
C ASP A 50 -7.42 15.87 7.28
N LEU A 51 -7.43 15.19 6.16
CA LEU A 51 -6.24 14.85 5.39
C LEU A 51 -5.92 15.94 4.36
N ARG A 52 -4.76 16.58 4.52
CA ARG A 52 -4.34 17.71 3.70
C ARG A 52 -3.21 17.35 2.76
N ALA A 53 -3.26 17.95 1.57
CA ALA A 53 -2.16 17.86 0.60
C ALA A 53 -0.87 18.47 1.16
N GLY A 54 0.27 17.87 0.83
CA GLY A 54 1.59 18.35 1.21
C GLY A 54 2.00 18.05 2.65
N VAL A 55 1.20 17.31 3.43
CA VAL A 55 1.56 16.87 4.78
C VAL A 55 2.35 15.56 4.69
N PRO A 56 3.66 15.58 5.01
CA PRO A 56 4.52 14.39 4.92
C PRO A 56 4.33 13.44 6.11
N ILE A 57 4.99 12.29 6.04
CA ILE A 57 5.12 11.35 7.15
C ILE A 57 5.90 12.03 8.29
N PRO A 58 5.34 12.12 9.53
CA PRO A 58 5.98 12.82 10.62
C PRO A 58 7.09 12.00 11.30
N ASP A 59 8.10 12.71 11.82
CA ASP A 59 9.14 12.10 12.64
C ASP A 59 8.69 11.90 14.10
N ASP A 60 7.90 12.83 14.62
CA ASP A 60 7.39 12.86 16.00
C ASP A 60 5.89 13.22 15.99
N PRO A 61 5.01 12.24 15.68
CA PRO A 61 3.59 12.48 15.62
C PRO A 61 3.02 12.80 17.00
N GLN A 62 2.17 13.84 17.09
CA GLN A 62 1.45 14.18 18.31
C GLN A 62 0.13 13.41 18.42
N GLY A 63 -0.41 12.95 17.29
CA GLY A 63 -1.59 12.12 17.12
C GLY A 63 -1.28 10.88 16.29
N PHE A 64 -2.31 10.10 15.99
CA PHE A 64 -2.25 9.07 14.96
C PHE A 64 -2.24 9.76 13.60
N TRP A 65 -1.13 9.70 12.89
CA TRP A 65 -1.04 10.19 11.52
C TRP A 65 -1.51 9.14 10.53
N PHE A 66 -2.34 9.54 9.58
CA PHE A 66 -2.73 8.75 8.41
C PHE A 66 -2.33 9.51 7.16
N GLY A 67 -1.84 8.80 6.14
CA GLY A 67 -1.46 9.48 4.91
C GLY A 67 -0.71 8.60 3.92
N TYR A 68 -0.12 9.26 2.93
CA TYR A 68 0.66 8.60 1.89
C TYR A 68 1.81 9.46 1.39
N GLN A 69 2.78 8.77 0.77
CA GLN A 69 3.89 9.33 0.00
C GLN A 69 3.86 8.73 -1.40
N GLY A 70 3.68 9.56 -2.43
CA GLY A 70 3.69 9.15 -3.83
C GLY A 70 5.09 8.78 -4.34
N PHE A 71 5.13 8.04 -5.45
CA PHE A 71 6.39 7.73 -6.13
C PHE A 71 7.08 9.01 -6.58
N PRO A 72 8.42 9.13 -6.45
CA PRO A 72 9.12 10.37 -6.78
C PRO A 72 9.37 10.48 -8.30
N ASP A 73 8.30 10.75 -9.04
CA ASP A 73 8.33 11.01 -10.48
C ASP A 73 9.11 12.30 -10.83
N ARG A 74 9.68 12.34 -12.03
CA ARG A 74 10.33 13.55 -12.54
C ARG A 74 9.33 14.57 -13.09
N VAL A 75 8.16 14.13 -13.55
CA VAL A 75 7.11 14.96 -14.14
C VAL A 75 5.84 14.84 -13.32
N SER A 76 5.24 15.99 -12.96
CA SER A 76 4.08 16.03 -12.07
C SER A 76 2.76 16.20 -12.85
N GLU A 77 2.36 15.23 -13.63
CA GLU A 77 1.00 15.11 -14.15
C GLU A 77 0.20 14.07 -13.33
N ASN A 78 0.35 14.15 -12.02
CA ASN A 78 -0.30 13.21 -11.13
C ASN A 78 -1.72 13.67 -10.80
N PRO A 79 -2.70 12.76 -10.75
CA PRO A 79 -4.09 13.09 -10.42
C PRO A 79 -4.25 13.54 -8.96
N LEU A 80 -3.37 13.07 -8.08
CA LEU A 80 -3.34 13.38 -6.66
C LEU A 80 -2.03 14.13 -6.29
N PRO A 81 -2.00 14.87 -5.17
CA PRO A 81 -0.77 15.49 -4.68
C PRO A 81 0.32 14.44 -4.37
N PRO A 82 1.61 14.83 -4.41
CA PRO A 82 2.72 13.90 -4.16
C PRO A 82 2.75 13.32 -2.74
N ALA A 83 2.09 13.96 -1.79
CA ALA A 83 1.88 13.48 -0.43
C ALA A 83 0.61 14.10 0.13
N ALA A 84 -0.07 13.38 1.01
CA ALA A 84 -1.12 13.93 1.85
C ALA A 84 -1.17 13.19 3.18
N GLY A 85 -1.59 13.89 4.23
CA GLY A 85 -1.72 13.29 5.55
C GLY A 85 -2.43 14.20 6.54
N GLY A 86 -2.66 13.68 7.72
CA GLY A 86 -3.26 14.40 8.84
C GLY A 86 -3.13 13.60 10.12
N GLU A 87 -3.35 14.25 11.25
CA GLU A 87 -3.29 13.62 12.56
C GLU A 87 -4.63 13.69 13.28
N THR A 88 -4.90 12.67 14.10
CA THR A 88 -6.06 12.60 15.01
C THR A 88 -5.64 12.02 16.35
N ASP A 89 -6.28 12.49 17.43
CA ASP A 89 -6.06 11.94 18.77
C ASP A 89 -6.82 10.63 19.01
N ASN A 90 -7.73 10.25 18.10
CA ASN A 90 -8.70 9.21 18.38
C ASN A 90 -8.81 8.20 17.22
N VAL A 91 -8.74 6.93 17.54
CA VAL A 91 -8.90 5.82 16.58
C VAL A 91 -9.80 4.71 17.13
N LEU A 92 -10.39 3.96 16.22
CA LEU A 92 -10.95 2.64 16.45
C LEU A 92 -9.90 1.59 16.06
N GLU A 93 -9.63 0.64 16.93
CA GLU A 93 -8.72 -0.48 16.69
C GLU A 93 -9.49 -1.79 16.80
N LEU A 94 -9.43 -2.63 15.76
CA LEU A 94 -9.96 -3.99 15.80
C LEU A 94 -8.82 -4.92 16.19
N ASP A 95 -8.92 -5.54 17.35
CA ASP A 95 -7.91 -6.47 17.80
C ASP A 95 -8.04 -7.85 17.12
N ARG A 96 -7.02 -8.70 17.30
CA ARG A 96 -6.98 -10.07 16.75
C ARG A 96 -8.05 -11.02 17.31
N THR A 97 -8.78 -10.60 18.36
CA THR A 97 -9.89 -11.37 18.93
C THR A 97 -11.25 -10.99 18.36
N GLY A 98 -11.28 -9.95 17.49
CA GLY A 98 -12.49 -9.43 16.84
C GLY A 98 -13.24 -8.39 17.63
N SER A 99 -12.63 -7.82 18.69
CA SER A 99 -13.22 -6.75 19.49
C SER A 99 -12.70 -5.38 19.03
N TRP A 100 -13.62 -4.41 18.90
CA TRP A 100 -13.27 -3.02 18.66
C TRP A 100 -12.93 -2.31 19.96
N TRP A 101 -11.90 -1.48 19.88
CA TRP A 101 -11.42 -0.61 20.94
C TRP A 101 -11.46 0.84 20.49
N TRP A 102 -11.93 1.74 21.36
CA TRP A 102 -11.75 3.17 21.22
C TRP A 102 -10.48 3.59 21.92
N THR A 103 -9.48 4.06 21.18
CA THR A 103 -8.23 4.57 21.71
C THR A 103 -8.16 6.07 21.54
N SER A 104 -7.99 6.80 22.66
CA SER A 104 -7.94 8.26 22.71
C SER A 104 -6.68 8.74 23.46
N LEU A 105 -5.83 9.51 22.80
CA LEU A 105 -4.61 10.08 23.37
C LEU A 105 -4.91 11.21 24.36
N ASN A 106 -5.98 11.97 24.12
CA ASN A 106 -6.40 13.11 24.95
C ASN A 106 -7.45 12.72 26.02
N GLY A 107 -7.88 11.44 26.06
CA GLY A 107 -8.86 10.94 27.03
C GLY A 107 -10.32 11.20 26.68
N GLN A 108 -10.60 11.61 25.43
CA GLN A 108 -11.96 11.83 24.93
C GLN A 108 -12.79 10.55 25.01
N GLU A 109 -14.06 10.69 25.39
CA GLU A 109 -15.03 9.56 25.33
C GLU A 109 -15.40 9.25 23.88
N CYS A 110 -15.69 7.97 23.63
CA CYS A 110 -16.17 7.55 22.31
C CYS A 110 -17.52 8.22 22.02
N PRO A 111 -17.62 9.03 20.95
CA PRO A 111 -18.86 9.66 20.56
C PRO A 111 -19.96 8.64 20.24
N ASP A 112 -21.22 8.94 20.55
CA ASP A 112 -22.34 8.03 20.32
C ASP A 112 -22.47 7.59 18.87
N TRP A 113 -22.25 8.49 17.91
CA TRP A 113 -22.28 8.17 16.48
C TRP A 113 -21.19 7.20 16.05
N VAL A 114 -20.01 7.28 16.68
CA VAL A 114 -18.89 6.32 16.45
C VAL A 114 -19.27 4.96 17.03
N ARG A 115 -19.84 4.93 18.25
CA ARG A 115 -20.29 3.69 18.87
C ARG A 115 -21.42 3.04 18.07
N ALA A 116 -22.37 3.82 17.56
CA ALA A 116 -23.47 3.36 16.73
C ALA A 116 -22.98 2.71 15.42
N SER A 117 -21.88 3.22 14.83
CA SER A 117 -21.33 2.71 13.59
C SER A 117 -20.88 1.23 13.65
N LEU A 118 -20.68 0.66 14.85
CA LEU A 118 -20.27 -0.73 14.99
C LEU A 118 -21.41 -1.74 14.68
N SER A 119 -22.67 -1.29 14.74
CA SER A 119 -23.84 -2.15 14.56
C SER A 119 -24.79 -1.68 13.45
N GLU A 120 -24.51 -0.54 12.82
CA GLU A 120 -25.32 -0.01 11.75
C GLU A 120 -24.86 -0.54 10.39
N HIS A 121 -25.84 -0.75 9.49
CA HIS A 121 -25.57 -1.12 8.11
C HIS A 121 -26.01 0.01 7.18
N HIS A 122 -25.03 0.58 6.48
CA HIS A 122 -25.25 1.60 5.48
C HIS A 122 -24.65 1.16 4.13
N SER A 123 -25.36 1.44 3.05
CA SER A 123 -24.86 1.19 1.71
C SER A 123 -25.10 2.41 0.82
N ARG A 124 -24.14 2.74 0.00
CA ARG A 124 -24.22 3.79 -1.03
C ARG A 124 -23.67 3.24 -2.33
N THR A 125 -24.29 3.63 -3.41
CA THR A 125 -23.86 3.21 -4.74
C THR A 125 -22.52 3.83 -5.12
N TRP A 126 -21.79 3.06 -5.91
CA TRP A 126 -20.61 3.50 -6.63
C TRP A 126 -20.57 2.81 -8.00
N SER A 127 -19.80 3.35 -8.91
CA SER A 127 -19.50 2.74 -10.19
C SER A 127 -18.12 3.18 -10.67
N VAL A 128 -17.47 2.33 -11.43
CA VAL A 128 -16.23 2.67 -12.12
C VAL A 128 -16.23 2.02 -13.50
N THR A 129 -15.80 2.79 -14.49
CA THR A 129 -15.56 2.27 -15.85
C THR A 129 -14.09 2.39 -16.16
N TRP A 130 -13.48 1.33 -16.71
CA TRP A 130 -12.06 1.27 -16.96
C TRP A 130 -11.74 1.23 -18.45
N GLN A 131 -10.66 1.90 -18.83
CA GLN A 131 -10.02 1.83 -20.13
C GLN A 131 -8.64 1.23 -19.95
N PRO A 132 -8.34 0.11 -20.62
CA PRO A 132 -7.02 -0.51 -20.53
C PRO A 132 -5.94 0.41 -21.14
N PRO A 133 -4.70 0.31 -20.65
CA PRO A 133 -3.57 0.98 -21.28
C PRO A 133 -3.26 0.38 -22.67
N ALA A 134 -2.53 1.12 -23.49
CA ALA A 134 -2.03 0.62 -24.76
C ALA A 134 -0.88 -0.38 -24.53
N GLN A 135 -0.95 -1.56 -25.15
CA GLN A 135 0.07 -2.61 -25.02
C GLN A 135 1.43 -2.17 -25.58
N ARG A 136 1.41 -1.60 -26.79
CA ARG A 136 2.64 -1.32 -27.56
C ARG A 136 3.68 -0.50 -26.80
N PRO A 137 3.35 0.64 -26.16
CA PRO A 137 4.33 1.42 -25.41
C PRO A 137 4.93 0.66 -24.23
N HIS A 138 4.13 -0.18 -23.56
CA HIS A 138 4.59 -1.01 -22.44
C HIS A 138 5.58 -2.08 -22.91
N VAL A 139 5.28 -2.77 -24.01
CA VAL A 139 6.16 -3.77 -24.64
C VAL A 139 7.46 -3.12 -25.14
N GLU A 140 7.38 -1.92 -25.72
CA GLU A 140 8.57 -1.15 -26.13
C GLU A 140 9.46 -0.78 -24.92
N ALA A 141 8.87 -0.39 -23.79
CA ALA A 141 9.61 -0.12 -22.54
C ALA A 141 10.28 -1.39 -21.98
N ILE A 142 9.59 -2.55 -22.03
CA ILE A 142 10.18 -3.84 -21.65
C ILE A 142 11.37 -4.18 -22.55
N ALA A 143 11.27 -3.98 -23.85
CA ALA A 143 12.37 -4.23 -24.78
C ALA A 143 13.60 -3.35 -24.49
N GLN A 144 13.39 -2.06 -24.15
CA GLN A 144 14.46 -1.15 -23.70
C GLN A 144 15.10 -1.61 -22.38
N CYS A 145 14.28 -2.10 -21.43
CA CYS A 145 14.77 -2.64 -20.17
C CYS A 145 15.65 -3.88 -20.40
N LEU A 146 15.22 -4.81 -21.25
CA LEU A 146 15.99 -6.01 -21.60
C LEU A 146 17.33 -5.65 -22.25
N GLU A 147 17.38 -4.61 -23.10
CA GLU A 147 18.64 -4.13 -23.67
C GLU A 147 19.55 -3.51 -22.61
N ALA A 148 19.00 -2.71 -21.68
CA ALA A 148 19.79 -2.16 -20.56
C ALA A 148 20.34 -3.28 -19.65
N ILE A 149 19.60 -4.36 -19.43
CA ILE A 149 20.07 -5.54 -18.70
C ILE A 149 21.24 -6.19 -19.45
N ARG A 150 21.13 -6.40 -20.77
CA ARG A 150 22.23 -6.98 -21.59
C ARG A 150 23.47 -6.10 -21.59
N CYS A 151 23.30 -4.78 -21.54
CA CYS A 151 24.41 -3.82 -21.44
C CYS A 151 24.99 -3.72 -20.03
N GLY A 152 24.42 -4.39 -19.03
CA GLY A 152 24.87 -4.38 -17.64
C GLY A 152 24.56 -3.10 -16.86
N GLU A 153 23.60 -2.30 -17.33
CA GLU A 153 23.20 -1.06 -16.67
C GLU A 153 22.33 -1.33 -15.43
N VAL A 154 21.46 -2.32 -15.52
CA VAL A 154 20.61 -2.80 -14.41
C VAL A 154 20.55 -4.32 -14.42
N TYR A 155 20.28 -4.93 -13.28
CA TYR A 155 20.01 -6.38 -13.17
C TYR A 155 18.53 -6.68 -13.40
N GLN A 156 17.66 -5.76 -12.97
CA GLN A 156 16.22 -5.78 -13.18
C GLN A 156 15.63 -4.37 -13.03
N ALA A 157 14.46 -4.14 -13.64
CA ALA A 157 13.64 -2.95 -13.36
C ALA A 157 12.15 -3.28 -13.44
N CYS A 158 11.34 -2.60 -12.64
CA CYS A 158 9.88 -2.77 -12.64
C CYS A 158 9.26 -1.83 -13.66
N ILE A 159 8.80 -2.33 -14.81
CA ILE A 159 8.15 -1.54 -15.85
C ILE A 159 6.65 -1.45 -15.55
N CYS A 160 6.12 -0.22 -15.56
CA CYS A 160 4.76 0.07 -15.16
C CYS A 160 3.95 0.76 -16.26
N THR A 161 2.64 0.56 -16.17
CA THR A 161 1.63 1.27 -16.96
C THR A 161 0.40 1.51 -16.09
N ARG A 162 -0.66 2.14 -16.60
CA ARG A 162 -1.88 2.38 -15.80
C ARG A 162 -3.15 2.27 -16.62
N PHE A 163 -4.18 1.72 -16.01
CA PHE A 163 -5.56 1.87 -16.45
C PHE A 163 -6.05 3.27 -16.10
N ALA A 164 -6.82 3.87 -16.98
CA ALA A 164 -7.57 5.10 -16.74
C ALA A 164 -9.06 4.79 -16.65
N GLY A 165 -9.81 5.59 -15.90
CA GLY A 165 -11.23 5.32 -15.71
C GLY A 165 -12.01 6.53 -15.21
N ARG A 166 -13.31 6.30 -15.00
CA ARG A 166 -14.23 7.27 -14.38
C ARG A 166 -14.92 6.60 -13.22
N PHE A 167 -14.75 7.18 -12.05
CA PHE A 167 -15.39 6.77 -10.81
C PHE A 167 -16.56 7.70 -10.47
N ALA A 168 -17.65 7.15 -9.95
CA ALA A 168 -18.75 7.90 -9.38
C ALA A 168 -19.29 7.23 -8.13
N GLY A 169 -19.74 8.01 -7.16
CA GLY A 169 -20.34 7.51 -5.92
C GLY A 169 -19.42 7.53 -4.71
N SER A 170 -19.56 6.55 -3.81
CA SER A 170 -18.83 6.51 -2.54
C SER A 170 -17.55 5.68 -2.61
N ALA A 171 -16.40 6.33 -2.44
CA ALA A 171 -15.10 5.64 -2.33
C ALA A 171 -15.04 4.71 -1.11
N ALA A 172 -15.72 5.08 0.00
CA ALA A 172 -15.78 4.23 1.20
C ALA A 172 -16.56 2.93 0.96
N ASN A 173 -17.64 2.97 0.17
CA ASN A 173 -18.38 1.77 -0.21
C ASN A 173 -17.59 0.91 -1.22
N TYR A 174 -16.94 1.53 -2.21
CA TYR A 174 -16.02 0.83 -3.11
C TYR A 174 -14.89 0.13 -2.33
N PHE A 175 -14.28 0.82 -1.38
CA PHE A 175 -13.28 0.25 -0.49
C PHE A 175 -13.81 -0.96 0.28
N ALA A 176 -14.97 -0.81 0.92
CA ALA A 176 -15.57 -1.87 1.74
C ALA A 176 -15.93 -3.12 0.92
N ASP A 177 -16.49 -2.94 -0.29
CA ASP A 177 -16.77 -4.03 -1.24
C ASP A 177 -15.48 -4.69 -1.72
N GLY A 178 -14.46 -3.88 -2.04
CA GLY A 178 -13.15 -4.36 -2.47
C GLY A 178 -12.40 -5.13 -1.38
N VAL A 179 -12.46 -4.70 -0.12
CA VAL A 179 -11.90 -5.45 1.02
C VAL A 179 -12.57 -6.82 1.16
N HIS A 180 -13.90 -6.86 1.04
CA HIS A 180 -14.64 -8.13 1.09
C HIS A 180 -14.25 -9.06 -0.05
N PHE A 181 -14.12 -8.53 -1.27
CA PHE A 181 -13.82 -9.31 -2.47
C PHE A 181 -12.36 -9.76 -2.54
N THR A 182 -11.40 -8.86 -2.27
CA THR A 182 -9.96 -9.13 -2.44
C THR A 182 -9.26 -9.61 -1.17
N ARG A 183 -9.86 -9.36 0.02
CA ARG A 183 -9.29 -9.67 1.34
C ARG A 183 -7.80 -9.34 1.46
N PRO A 184 -7.41 -8.09 1.23
CA PRO A 184 -6.01 -7.71 1.17
C PRO A 184 -5.38 -7.71 2.56
N ARG A 185 -4.07 -7.96 2.62
CA ARG A 185 -3.34 -7.94 3.90
C ARG A 185 -3.22 -6.53 4.46
N LYS A 186 -3.11 -5.49 3.60
CA LYS A 186 -2.88 -4.09 4.00
C LYS A 186 -3.73 -3.12 3.18
N ALA A 187 -5.06 -3.22 3.35
CA ALA A 187 -5.97 -2.28 2.72
C ALA A 187 -5.92 -0.90 3.37
N ALA A 188 -6.11 0.15 2.57
CA ALA A 188 -6.17 1.53 3.05
C ALA A 188 -7.18 2.37 2.26
N LEU A 189 -7.98 3.15 2.98
CA LEU A 189 -8.84 4.22 2.47
C LEU A 189 -8.37 5.54 3.05
N LEU A 190 -8.02 6.49 2.18
CA LEU A 190 -7.76 7.87 2.55
C LEU A 190 -8.62 8.78 1.69
N HIS A 191 -9.15 9.85 2.28
CA HIS A 191 -10.04 10.76 1.60
C HIS A 191 -9.81 12.20 2.06
N GLY A 192 -9.78 13.15 1.13
CA GLY A 192 -9.65 14.58 1.37
C GLY A 192 -10.20 15.40 0.21
N ASP A 193 -10.09 16.72 0.26
CA ASP A 193 -10.51 17.62 -0.82
C ASP A 193 -9.71 17.39 -2.12
N TRP A 194 -8.54 16.81 -1.99
CA TRP A 194 -7.63 16.45 -3.09
C TRP A 194 -8.06 15.15 -3.82
N GLY A 195 -9.03 14.39 -3.32
CA GLY A 195 -9.49 13.14 -3.90
C GLY A 195 -9.50 11.97 -2.92
N SER A 196 -9.35 10.75 -3.42
CA SER A 196 -9.36 9.54 -2.60
C SER A 196 -8.30 8.55 -3.06
N VAL A 197 -7.74 7.81 -2.09
CA VAL A 197 -6.87 6.65 -2.26
C VAL A 197 -7.60 5.43 -1.76
N VAL A 198 -7.74 4.41 -2.61
CA VAL A 198 -8.32 3.11 -2.27
C VAL A 198 -7.29 2.04 -2.59
N SER A 199 -6.60 1.56 -1.57
CA SER A 199 -5.50 0.60 -1.69
C SER A 199 -5.92 -0.78 -1.20
N PHE A 200 -5.63 -1.82 -1.99
CA PHE A 200 -5.82 -3.22 -1.66
C PHE A 200 -4.47 -3.97 -1.64
N SER A 201 -3.46 -3.31 -1.13
CA SER A 201 -2.09 -3.83 -1.14
C SER A 201 -1.93 -5.09 -0.28
N PRO A 202 -1.19 -6.10 -0.78
CA PRO A 202 -0.79 -7.24 0.04
C PRO A 202 0.54 -7.02 0.77
N GLU A 203 1.32 -5.98 0.42
CA GLU A 203 2.75 -5.89 0.70
C GLU A 203 3.08 -4.86 1.77
N THR A 204 3.88 -5.26 2.77
CA THR A 204 4.43 -4.36 3.78
C THR A 204 5.71 -3.72 3.24
N PHE A 205 5.69 -2.38 3.14
CA PHE A 205 6.89 -1.61 2.82
C PHE A 205 7.81 -1.48 4.03
N LEU A 206 7.33 -0.83 5.09
CA LEU A 206 8.05 -0.63 6.34
C LEU A 206 7.11 -0.81 7.52
N HIS A 207 7.53 -1.60 8.49
CA HIS A 207 6.95 -1.65 9.81
C HIS A 207 8.06 -1.35 10.83
N ARG A 208 7.86 -0.30 11.65
CA ARG A 208 8.80 0.11 12.69
C ARG A 208 8.15 0.08 14.05
N ARG A 209 8.71 -0.70 14.97
CA ARG A 209 8.31 -0.74 16.38
C ARG A 209 9.51 -0.46 17.26
N GLY A 210 9.55 0.72 17.84
CA GLY A 210 10.74 1.19 18.57
C GLY A 210 11.98 1.26 17.69
N SER A 211 12.99 0.47 18.03
CA SER A 211 14.25 0.36 17.26
C SER A 211 14.21 -0.71 16.17
N VAL A 212 13.22 -1.59 16.15
CA VAL A 212 13.13 -2.68 15.16
C VAL A 212 12.36 -2.20 13.94
N VAL A 213 12.94 -2.41 12.76
CA VAL A 213 12.33 -2.11 11.45
C VAL A 213 12.31 -3.38 10.63
N THR A 214 11.17 -3.66 9.98
CA THR A 214 11.00 -4.77 9.05
C THR A 214 10.47 -4.29 7.71
N SER A 215 10.82 -5.01 6.64
CA SER A 215 10.28 -4.86 5.29
C SER A 215 10.04 -6.25 4.73
N SER A 216 8.86 -6.50 4.13
CA SER A 216 8.49 -7.85 3.68
C SER A 216 8.08 -7.82 2.21
N PRO A 217 9.05 -7.79 1.29
CA PRO A 217 8.79 -7.83 -0.14
C PRO A 217 8.16 -9.15 -0.57
N ILE A 218 7.26 -9.05 -1.56
CA ILE A 218 6.58 -10.18 -2.20
C ILE A 218 7.06 -10.27 -3.64
N LYS A 219 7.53 -11.46 -4.04
CA LYS A 219 7.86 -11.81 -5.42
C LYS A 219 7.45 -13.25 -5.69
N GLY A 220 6.79 -13.47 -6.81
CA GLY A 220 6.15 -14.74 -7.11
C GLY A 220 4.74 -14.83 -6.54
N THR A 221 3.80 -15.16 -7.43
CA THR A 221 2.39 -15.37 -7.10
C THR A 221 1.88 -16.55 -7.90
N LEU A 222 1.20 -17.47 -7.23
CA LEU A 222 0.66 -18.69 -7.84
C LEU A 222 -0.80 -18.87 -7.43
N PRO A 223 -1.71 -19.29 -8.31
CA PRO A 223 -3.07 -19.66 -7.93
C PRO A 223 -3.12 -20.66 -6.78
N ILE A 224 -4.09 -20.49 -5.85
CA ILE A 224 -4.18 -21.26 -4.60
C ILE A 224 -4.48 -22.75 -4.83
N ASP A 225 -5.05 -23.12 -5.98
CA ASP A 225 -5.36 -24.48 -6.39
C ASP A 225 -4.15 -25.26 -6.94
N LEU A 226 -3.03 -24.57 -7.18
CA LEU A 226 -1.78 -25.20 -7.59
C LEU A 226 -0.88 -25.51 -6.39
N ASP A 227 0.10 -26.42 -6.61
CA ASP A 227 1.06 -26.81 -5.59
C ASP A 227 2.00 -25.63 -5.26
N PRO A 228 2.02 -25.14 -4.00
CA PRO A 228 2.89 -24.02 -3.60
C PRO A 228 4.38 -24.29 -3.84
N GLN A 229 4.81 -25.56 -3.93
CA GLN A 229 6.20 -25.91 -4.25
C GLN A 229 6.65 -25.36 -5.60
N LEU A 230 5.74 -25.15 -6.55
CA LEU A 230 6.06 -24.58 -7.86
C LEU A 230 6.67 -23.16 -7.76
N LEU A 231 6.35 -22.39 -6.70
CA LEU A 231 7.00 -21.10 -6.47
C LEU A 231 8.49 -21.26 -6.09
N LEU A 232 8.80 -22.26 -5.30
CA LEU A 232 10.18 -22.55 -4.90
C LEU A 232 10.98 -23.21 -6.04
N ASP A 233 10.31 -23.89 -6.95
CA ASP A 233 10.91 -24.52 -8.13
C ASP A 233 11.08 -23.51 -9.29
N SER A 234 10.44 -22.35 -9.22
CA SER A 234 10.58 -21.27 -10.20
C SER A 234 11.92 -20.55 -10.04
N ALA A 235 12.89 -20.86 -10.89
CA ALA A 235 14.19 -20.18 -10.87
C ALA A 235 14.06 -18.66 -11.03
N LYS A 236 13.09 -18.18 -11.83
CA LYS A 236 12.80 -16.75 -12.03
C LYS A 236 12.34 -16.11 -10.72
N ASP A 237 11.27 -16.64 -10.08
CA ASP A 237 10.68 -16.05 -8.89
C ASP A 237 11.65 -16.05 -7.71
N VAL A 238 12.40 -17.14 -7.53
CA VAL A 238 13.44 -17.27 -6.51
C VAL A 238 14.55 -16.24 -6.74
N ALA A 239 15.08 -16.12 -7.97
CA ALA A 239 16.13 -15.17 -8.28
C ALA A 239 15.68 -13.71 -8.08
N GLU A 240 14.45 -13.36 -8.53
CA GLU A 240 13.86 -12.04 -8.30
C GLU A 240 13.72 -11.74 -6.81
N ASN A 241 13.18 -12.66 -6.02
CA ASN A 241 13.00 -12.48 -4.58
C ASN A 241 14.35 -12.23 -3.89
N ILE A 242 15.38 -13.05 -4.17
CA ILE A 242 16.72 -12.89 -3.61
C ILE A 242 17.33 -11.54 -3.98
N MET A 243 17.19 -11.07 -5.23
CA MET A 243 17.69 -9.75 -5.64
C MET A 243 17.01 -8.62 -4.88
N ILE A 244 15.71 -8.71 -4.65
CA ILE A 244 14.97 -7.69 -3.90
C ILE A 244 15.33 -7.74 -2.42
N VAL A 245 15.47 -8.92 -1.82
CA VAL A 245 15.97 -9.08 -0.45
C VAL A 245 17.32 -8.38 -0.27
N ASP A 246 18.25 -8.57 -1.20
CA ASP A 246 19.56 -7.94 -1.12
C ASP A 246 19.49 -6.42 -1.25
N LEU A 247 18.60 -5.90 -2.11
CA LEU A 247 18.35 -4.46 -2.21
C LEU A 247 17.75 -3.89 -0.92
N VAL A 248 16.77 -4.58 -0.30
CA VAL A 248 16.18 -4.17 0.99
C VAL A 248 17.23 -4.19 2.11
N ARG A 249 18.10 -5.21 2.14
CA ARG A 249 19.23 -5.28 3.08
C ARG A 249 20.17 -4.09 2.93
N ASN A 250 20.50 -3.73 1.68
CA ASN A 250 21.33 -2.57 1.39
C ASN A 250 20.66 -1.26 1.83
N ASP A 251 19.35 -1.08 1.56
CA ASP A 251 18.60 0.10 1.95
C ASP A 251 18.55 0.28 3.48
N LEU A 252 18.13 -0.76 4.21
CA LEU A 252 18.11 -0.76 5.67
C LEU A 252 19.52 -0.62 6.28
N GLY A 253 20.52 -1.22 5.64
CA GLY A 253 21.92 -1.15 6.06
C GLY A 253 22.49 0.28 6.11
N ARG A 254 21.92 1.22 5.39
CA ARG A 254 22.31 2.66 5.39
C ARG A 254 22.02 3.36 6.72
N VAL A 255 21.04 2.86 7.49
CA VAL A 255 20.58 3.50 8.74
C VAL A 255 20.60 2.55 9.94
N ALA A 256 20.82 1.26 9.72
CA ALA A 256 20.83 0.26 10.78
C ALA A 256 22.14 0.28 11.59
N LEU A 257 22.07 -0.23 12.80
CA LEU A 257 23.28 -0.58 13.58
C LEU A 257 24.05 -1.67 12.84
N THR A 258 25.36 -1.50 12.76
CA THR A 258 26.23 -2.46 12.05
C THR A 258 26.02 -3.89 12.56
N GLY A 259 25.83 -4.82 11.64
CA GLY A 259 25.65 -6.25 11.94
C GLY A 259 24.25 -6.65 12.39
N THR A 260 23.25 -5.73 12.37
CA THR A 260 21.88 -6.04 12.82
C THR A 260 20.90 -6.32 11.67
N VAL A 261 21.29 -6.10 10.42
CA VAL A 261 20.45 -6.43 9.28
C VAL A 261 20.44 -7.93 9.07
N ALA A 262 19.28 -8.54 9.21
CA ALA A 262 19.08 -9.99 9.07
C ALA A 262 17.89 -10.29 8.17
N VAL A 263 17.97 -11.39 7.44
CA VAL A 263 16.81 -11.99 6.75
C VAL A 263 16.18 -12.95 7.74
N THR A 264 15.00 -12.62 8.25
CA THR A 264 14.31 -13.42 9.27
C THR A 264 13.42 -14.49 8.64
N GLU A 265 12.93 -14.24 7.41
CA GLU A 265 12.22 -15.18 6.57
C GLU A 265 12.77 -15.07 5.15
N LEU A 266 13.11 -16.17 4.52
CA LEU A 266 13.64 -16.21 3.15
C LEU A 266 12.85 -17.19 2.31
N LEU A 267 12.20 -16.71 1.25
CA LEU A 267 11.45 -17.54 0.30
C LEU A 267 10.33 -18.36 0.97
N ASP A 268 9.65 -17.79 1.96
CA ASP A 268 8.52 -18.45 2.61
C ASP A 268 7.25 -18.32 1.77
N VAL A 269 6.52 -19.43 1.62
CA VAL A 269 5.28 -19.47 0.85
C VAL A 269 4.10 -19.25 1.78
N HIS A 270 3.43 -18.10 1.59
CA HIS A 270 2.28 -17.70 2.39
C HIS A 270 0.98 -17.79 1.59
N PRO A 271 -0.09 -18.39 2.16
CA PRO A 271 -1.41 -18.34 1.54
C PRO A 271 -2.00 -16.94 1.64
N ALA A 272 -2.61 -16.51 0.54
CA ALA A 272 -3.44 -15.33 0.47
C ALA A 272 -4.74 -15.68 -0.27
N PRO A 273 -5.81 -14.88 -0.18
CA PRO A 273 -7.06 -15.17 -0.84
C PRO A 273 -6.89 -15.40 -2.34
N GLY A 274 -7.13 -16.65 -2.77
CA GLY A 274 -7.03 -17.10 -4.16
C GLY A 274 -5.62 -17.33 -4.70
N VAL A 275 -4.56 -17.06 -3.92
CA VAL A 275 -3.18 -17.20 -4.39
C VAL A 275 -2.22 -17.64 -3.27
N TRP A 276 -1.06 -18.16 -3.69
CA TRP A 276 0.15 -18.28 -2.89
C TRP A 276 1.09 -17.13 -3.21
N HIS A 277 1.77 -16.60 -2.21
CA HIS A 277 2.82 -15.58 -2.35
C HIS A 277 4.15 -16.10 -1.84
N LEU A 278 5.21 -15.79 -2.58
CA LEU A 278 6.59 -16.00 -2.13
C LEU A 278 7.07 -14.73 -1.43
N VAL A 279 7.21 -14.80 -0.11
CA VAL A 279 7.50 -13.67 0.78
C VAL A 279 8.89 -13.84 1.40
N SER A 280 9.62 -12.75 1.53
CA SER A 280 10.81 -12.70 2.37
C SER A 280 10.70 -11.52 3.32
N THR A 281 11.30 -11.63 4.52
CA THR A 281 11.30 -10.57 5.51
C THR A 281 12.72 -10.21 5.90
N VAL A 282 13.05 -8.93 5.78
CA VAL A 282 14.30 -8.34 6.23
C VAL A 282 14.04 -7.48 7.46
N GLN A 283 14.81 -7.72 8.52
CA GLN A 283 14.74 -6.98 9.77
C GLN A 283 16.04 -6.27 10.04
N ALA A 284 15.96 -5.09 10.65
CA ALA A 284 17.12 -4.35 11.12
C ALA A 284 16.82 -3.66 12.45
N THR A 285 17.87 -3.41 13.24
CA THR A 285 17.79 -2.53 14.41
C THR A 285 18.37 -1.17 14.04
N VAL A 286 17.57 -0.11 14.20
CA VAL A 286 18.00 1.27 13.95
C VAL A 286 18.21 2.03 15.26
N PRO A 287 19.20 2.95 15.33
CA PRO A 287 19.36 3.82 16.48
C PRO A 287 18.10 4.64 16.76
N PRO A 288 17.79 4.99 18.03
CA PRO A 288 16.67 5.88 18.35
C PRO A 288 16.77 7.27 17.70
N SER A 289 17.98 7.70 17.32
CA SER A 289 18.24 8.97 16.62
C SER A 289 17.86 8.95 15.14
N VAL A 290 17.58 7.77 14.56
CA VAL A 290 17.10 7.66 13.18
C VAL A 290 15.61 7.98 13.16
N SER A 291 15.27 9.13 12.57
CA SER A 291 13.89 9.58 12.40
C SER A 291 13.15 8.76 11.32
N ASN A 292 11.83 8.91 11.23
CA ASN A 292 11.05 8.29 10.17
C ASN A 292 11.45 8.84 8.79
N SER A 293 11.71 10.15 8.69
CA SER A 293 12.18 10.77 7.44
C SER A 293 13.52 10.19 7.01
N ALA A 294 14.49 10.04 7.90
CA ALA A 294 15.79 9.42 7.59
C ALA A 294 15.65 7.96 7.18
N LEU A 295 14.74 7.21 7.80
CA LEU A 295 14.44 5.82 7.41
C LEU A 295 13.83 5.76 6.01
N ILE A 296 12.88 6.64 5.71
CA ILE A 296 12.24 6.73 4.40
C ILE A 296 13.24 7.17 3.34
N ASP A 297 14.06 8.17 3.57
CA ASP A 297 15.11 8.62 2.64
C ASP A 297 16.10 7.50 2.31
N ALA A 298 16.35 6.60 3.24
CA ALA A 298 17.22 5.45 3.03
C ALA A 298 16.55 4.34 2.18
N THR A 299 15.26 4.15 2.28
CA THR A 299 14.55 2.96 1.75
C THR A 299 13.60 3.26 0.60
N PHE A 300 13.08 4.49 0.50
CA PHE A 300 12.09 4.88 -0.51
C PHE A 300 12.74 5.28 -1.86
N PRO A 301 12.07 4.99 -2.97
CA PRO A 301 10.86 4.17 -3.10
C PRO A 301 11.12 2.68 -2.81
N PRO A 302 10.05 1.88 -2.55
CA PRO A 302 10.21 0.47 -2.20
C PRO A 302 11.03 -0.32 -3.22
N ALA A 303 11.88 -1.21 -2.73
CA ALA A 303 12.80 -2.01 -3.55
C ALA A 303 12.06 -2.88 -4.57
N SER A 304 10.95 -3.52 -4.16
CA SER A 304 10.15 -4.45 -4.96
C SER A 304 9.53 -3.85 -6.21
N VAL A 305 9.38 -2.52 -6.27
CA VAL A 305 8.71 -1.78 -7.34
C VAL A 305 9.63 -0.82 -8.10
N THR A 306 10.95 -0.91 -7.89
CA THR A 306 11.95 -0.08 -8.59
C THR A 306 12.85 -0.92 -9.48
N GLY A 307 14.04 -1.24 -9.03
CA GLY A 307 15.02 -2.03 -9.76
C GLY A 307 16.41 -1.94 -9.13
N THR A 308 17.34 -2.70 -9.66
CA THR A 308 18.67 -2.84 -9.12
C THR A 308 19.74 -2.57 -10.20
N PRO A 309 20.69 -1.62 -10.00
CA PRO A 309 20.82 -0.65 -8.90
C PRO A 309 19.69 0.40 -8.89
N LYS A 310 19.15 0.73 -7.70
CA LYS A 310 17.95 1.57 -7.55
C LYS A 310 18.06 2.94 -8.25
N ALA A 311 19.18 3.63 -8.08
CA ALA A 311 19.38 4.96 -8.69
C ALA A 311 19.34 4.90 -10.23
N ARG A 312 20.07 3.94 -10.83
CA ARG A 312 20.09 3.79 -12.28
C ARG A 312 18.75 3.33 -12.85
N ALA A 313 18.10 2.37 -12.20
CA ALA A 313 16.76 1.93 -12.58
C ALA A 313 15.77 3.11 -12.61
N ARG A 314 15.76 3.97 -11.58
CA ARG A 314 14.89 5.16 -11.55
C ARG A 314 15.13 6.15 -12.68
N GLU A 315 16.38 6.36 -13.07
CA GLU A 315 16.72 7.20 -14.23
C GLU A 315 16.09 6.63 -15.50
N LEU A 316 16.34 5.36 -15.78
CA LEU A 316 15.85 4.67 -16.97
C LEU A 316 14.32 4.55 -17.01
N LEU A 317 13.68 4.24 -15.88
CA LEU A 317 12.21 4.18 -15.76
C LEU A 317 11.57 5.51 -16.16
N SER A 318 12.17 6.65 -15.78
CA SER A 318 11.66 7.97 -16.16
C SER A 318 11.78 8.30 -17.65
N GLU A 319 12.57 7.54 -18.39
CA GLU A 319 12.72 7.66 -19.85
C GLU A 319 11.79 6.68 -20.59
N TRP A 320 11.55 5.50 -20.02
CA TRP A 320 10.81 4.41 -20.64
C TRP A 320 9.31 4.47 -20.41
N GLU A 321 8.88 4.91 -19.23
CA GLU A 321 7.46 4.96 -18.86
C GLU A 321 6.79 6.22 -19.42
N GLN A 322 5.67 6.05 -20.12
CA GLN A 322 4.95 7.17 -20.73
C GLN A 322 4.17 8.02 -19.72
N ASN A 323 3.80 7.44 -18.58
CA ASN A 323 3.00 8.10 -17.56
C ASN A 323 3.79 8.19 -16.27
N SER A 324 3.58 9.26 -15.52
CA SER A 324 3.97 9.30 -14.11
C SER A 324 3.25 8.21 -13.32
N ARG A 325 3.89 7.67 -12.30
CA ARG A 325 3.31 6.65 -11.44
C ARG A 325 2.33 7.22 -10.41
N GLY A 326 2.47 8.49 -10.05
CA GLY A 326 1.65 9.13 -9.03
C GLY A 326 1.82 8.50 -7.65
N LEU A 327 0.73 8.01 -7.05
CA LEU A 327 0.82 7.24 -5.82
C LEU A 327 1.25 5.79 -6.07
N TYR A 328 0.94 5.22 -7.22
CA TYR A 328 1.33 3.85 -7.52
C TYR A 328 2.83 3.62 -7.32
N CYS A 329 3.22 2.53 -6.64
CA CYS A 329 4.60 2.27 -6.20
C CYS A 329 5.13 3.22 -5.10
N GLY A 330 4.28 4.06 -4.53
CA GLY A 330 4.55 4.82 -3.33
C GLY A 330 4.26 4.04 -2.05
N ALA A 331 3.87 4.73 -0.99
CA ALA A 331 3.56 4.12 0.31
C ALA A 331 2.33 4.78 0.94
N VAL A 332 1.49 3.98 1.60
CA VAL A 332 0.30 4.43 2.34
C VAL A 332 0.34 3.82 3.74
N GLY A 333 -0.10 4.56 4.75
CA GLY A 333 -0.26 3.95 6.06
C GLY A 333 -0.44 4.90 7.22
N VAL A 334 0.13 4.54 8.36
CA VAL A 334 -0.09 5.16 9.67
C VAL A 334 1.22 5.34 10.44
N VAL A 335 1.29 6.43 11.20
CA VAL A 335 2.27 6.59 12.27
C VAL A 335 1.53 6.78 13.57
N SER A 336 1.82 5.92 14.53
CA SER A 336 1.25 5.97 15.89
C SER A 336 2.30 6.47 16.87
N PRO A 337 1.98 7.40 17.77
CA PRO A 337 2.91 7.84 18.81
C PRO A 337 3.24 6.74 19.82
N THR A 338 2.45 5.67 19.87
CA THR A 338 2.62 4.56 20.83
C THR A 338 3.12 3.27 20.19
N SER A 339 2.76 3.01 18.92
CA SER A 339 2.98 1.71 18.25
C SER A 339 3.98 1.80 17.10
N GLY A 340 4.35 3.01 16.65
CA GLY A 340 5.36 3.25 15.63
C GLY A 340 4.80 3.50 14.23
N LEU A 341 5.56 3.15 13.18
CA LEU A 341 5.25 3.38 11.77
C LEU A 341 4.83 2.08 11.11
N ASP A 342 3.78 2.12 10.28
CA ASP A 342 3.38 0.98 9.44
C ASP A 342 2.91 1.47 8.06
N LEU A 343 3.63 1.06 7.01
CA LEU A 343 3.40 1.48 5.63
C LEU A 343 3.30 0.27 4.70
N ASN A 344 2.35 0.30 3.78
CA ASN A 344 2.29 -0.62 2.66
C ASN A 344 3.07 -0.09 1.44
N VAL A 345 3.33 -0.97 0.47
CA VAL A 345 3.65 -0.56 -0.89
C VAL A 345 2.35 -0.23 -1.61
N ALA A 346 2.21 0.96 -2.19
CA ALA A 346 0.99 1.37 -2.89
C ALA A 346 0.84 0.67 -4.25
N ILE A 347 0.57 -0.63 -4.23
CA ILE A 347 0.17 -1.46 -5.38
C ILE A 347 -1.27 -1.94 -5.21
N ARG A 348 -1.92 -2.37 -6.29
CA ARG A 348 -3.36 -2.67 -6.27
C ARG A 348 -4.15 -1.49 -5.68
N THR A 349 -3.75 -0.29 -6.07
CA THR A 349 -4.22 0.97 -5.49
C THR A 349 -4.91 1.80 -6.56
N VAL A 350 -6.12 2.25 -6.27
CA VAL A 350 -6.91 3.13 -7.12
C VAL A 350 -6.80 4.55 -6.58
N GLU A 351 -6.36 5.46 -7.43
CA GLU A 351 -6.34 6.91 -7.23
C GLU A 351 -7.61 7.49 -7.83
N ILE A 352 -8.36 8.27 -7.07
CA ILE A 352 -9.61 8.91 -7.52
C ILE A 352 -9.47 10.41 -7.34
N ALA A 353 -9.38 11.15 -8.43
CA ALA A 353 -9.31 12.59 -8.42
C ALA A 353 -10.68 13.25 -8.07
N PRO A 354 -10.70 14.51 -7.62
CA PRO A 354 -11.95 15.20 -7.24
C PRO A 354 -13.00 15.27 -8.36
N ASP A 355 -12.56 15.27 -9.61
CA ASP A 355 -13.45 15.29 -10.79
C ASP A 355 -13.99 13.89 -11.18
N GLY A 356 -13.58 12.84 -10.44
CA GLY A 356 -13.96 11.46 -10.69
C GLY A 356 -13.04 10.73 -11.69
N ALA A 357 -11.95 11.34 -12.18
CA ALA A 357 -10.95 10.59 -12.92
C ALA A 357 -10.31 9.54 -11.99
N ALA A 358 -10.20 8.29 -12.48
CA ALA A 358 -9.68 7.18 -11.69
C ALA A 358 -8.48 6.54 -12.40
N PHE A 359 -7.49 6.09 -11.63
CA PHE A 359 -6.28 5.47 -12.16
C PHE A 359 -5.91 4.24 -11.34
N LEU A 360 -5.51 3.18 -12.02
CA LEU A 360 -5.00 1.95 -11.42
C LEU A 360 -3.67 1.61 -12.09
N GLY A 361 -2.57 1.77 -11.35
CA GLY A 361 -1.23 1.39 -11.79
C GLY A 361 -1.05 -0.13 -11.76
N VAL A 362 -0.34 -0.66 -12.75
CA VAL A 362 0.08 -2.06 -12.86
C VAL A 362 1.48 -2.16 -13.42
N GLY A 363 2.21 -3.22 -13.11
CA GLY A 363 3.55 -3.43 -13.60
C GLY A 363 4.15 -4.77 -13.17
N GLY A 364 5.30 -5.08 -13.73
CA GLY A 364 6.07 -6.29 -13.44
C GLY A 364 7.57 -6.04 -13.38
N GLY A 365 8.30 -6.89 -12.65
CA GLY A 365 9.76 -6.89 -12.64
C GLY A 365 10.29 -7.56 -13.89
N ILE A 366 11.09 -6.83 -14.66
CA ILE A 366 11.71 -7.33 -15.89
C ILE A 366 13.11 -7.84 -15.58
N THR A 367 13.36 -9.08 -15.91
CA THR A 367 14.65 -9.77 -15.78
C THR A 367 15.15 -10.25 -17.13
N THR A 368 16.34 -10.84 -17.17
CA THR A 368 16.95 -11.32 -18.42
C THR A 368 16.10 -12.35 -19.19
N ASP A 369 15.25 -13.09 -18.48
CA ASP A 369 14.41 -14.17 -19.04
C ASP A 369 12.97 -13.73 -19.28
N SER A 370 12.65 -12.45 -19.07
CA SER A 370 11.29 -11.92 -19.28
C SER A 370 10.91 -11.93 -20.76
N ASP A 371 9.69 -12.41 -21.05
CA ASP A 371 9.04 -12.30 -22.35
C ASP A 371 8.08 -11.12 -22.36
N PRO A 372 8.23 -10.14 -23.29
CA PRO A 372 7.41 -8.93 -23.27
C PRO A 372 5.90 -9.15 -23.34
N ASP A 373 5.41 -10.15 -24.08
CA ASP A 373 3.98 -10.46 -24.16
C ASP A 373 3.49 -11.17 -22.90
N GLY A 374 4.31 -12.04 -22.31
CA GLY A 374 4.03 -12.66 -21.02
C GLY A 374 3.96 -11.64 -19.88
N GLU A 375 4.90 -10.69 -19.82
CA GLU A 375 4.89 -9.61 -18.82
C GLU A 375 3.68 -8.67 -18.99
N TRP A 376 3.26 -8.41 -20.23
CA TRP A 376 2.03 -7.68 -20.49
C TRP A 376 0.80 -8.42 -19.93
N GLN A 377 0.69 -9.74 -20.19
CA GLN A 377 -0.41 -10.53 -19.64
C GLN A 377 -0.42 -10.54 -18.12
N GLU A 378 0.75 -10.64 -17.48
CA GLU A 378 0.88 -10.55 -16.02
C GLU A 378 0.38 -9.21 -15.47
N CYS A 379 0.62 -8.09 -16.18
CA CYS A 379 0.05 -6.78 -15.81
C CYS A 379 -1.49 -6.80 -15.85
N LEU A 380 -2.11 -7.41 -16.87
CA LEU A 380 -3.56 -7.53 -16.96
C LEU A 380 -4.12 -8.42 -15.84
N ASP A 381 -3.46 -9.53 -15.54
CA ASP A 381 -3.86 -10.47 -14.50
C ASP A 381 -3.79 -9.82 -13.11
N LYS A 382 -2.76 -9.01 -12.84
CA LYS A 382 -2.65 -8.23 -11.60
C LYS A 382 -3.77 -7.20 -11.45
N ALA A 383 -4.25 -6.61 -12.56
CA ALA A 383 -5.37 -5.68 -12.54
C ALA A 383 -6.71 -6.38 -12.31
N ALA A 384 -6.87 -7.62 -12.79
CA ALA A 384 -8.15 -8.32 -12.90
C ALA A 384 -8.92 -8.36 -11.57
N ALA A 385 -8.23 -8.58 -10.45
CA ALA A 385 -8.86 -8.60 -9.12
C ALA A 385 -9.51 -7.26 -8.75
N ILE A 386 -8.90 -6.13 -9.16
CA ILE A 386 -9.42 -4.78 -8.85
C ILE A 386 -10.51 -4.39 -9.85
N LEU A 387 -10.33 -4.74 -11.12
CA LEU A 387 -11.31 -4.50 -12.18
C LEU A 387 -12.61 -5.31 -11.96
N GLY A 388 -12.50 -6.46 -11.28
CA GLY A 388 -13.59 -7.38 -10.99
C GLY A 388 -14.42 -7.03 -9.75
N ILE A 389 -14.07 -5.99 -8.97
CA ILE A 389 -14.84 -5.57 -7.80
C ILE A 389 -16.24 -5.09 -8.26
N GLN A 390 -17.28 -5.62 -7.63
CA GLN A 390 -18.68 -5.28 -7.91
C GLN A 390 -19.33 -4.67 -6.66
N PRO A 391 -20.32 -3.78 -6.82
CA PRO A 391 -21.16 -3.35 -5.70
C PRO A 391 -21.87 -4.55 -5.05
N ALA A 392 -21.88 -4.58 -3.71
CA ALA A 392 -22.58 -5.59 -2.92
C ALA A 392 -24.11 -5.39 -2.93
#